data_67c42c543bee147e5161f61b95e936eb
#
_entry.id   67c42c543bee147e5161f61b95e936eb
#
_cell.length_a   1.000
_cell.length_b   1.000
_cell.length_c   1.000
_cell.angle_alpha   90.00
_cell.angle_beta   90.00
_cell.angle_gamma   90.00
#
_symmetry.space_group_name_H-M   'P 1'
#
loop_
_entity.id
_entity.type
_entity.pdbx_description
1 polymer ?
#
loop_
_entity_poly.entity_id
_entity_poly.type
_entity_poly.pdbx_seq_one_letter_code
_entity_poly.pdbx_strand_id
1 'polypeptide(L)'
;MFDGVHDLKKGIIKTPKDPKITFYDDPLRMMRAVRFASQLNFEIKNSNIEIIKSEKERINIISKERIHEELNKILLSPKPSIGFILLMKTGLLEIILPELIKLEGIDEIEGKTHKDNFYHTLQVLDNICKNTNNLWLRWVALLHDIGKPKTKRYNKKKGWSFHGHEYVGSKMVFKIFKRLKLPLNYKLDYVKKLVLLSSRPVILSSSEITDSAIRRLIFDAGDDIDDLMTLCEADITTKNAKLEKKYLNNFKVVREKIKDVEERDKIRNFQPPISGKYIMDYFGIKPCKEIGLIKERIKEAILNGDINNDVIQAKELMMIVGEGLGLKKYEK
;
A
#
# COMPACT_ATOMS: atom_id res chain seq x y z
N MET A 1 3.63 43.40 19.47
CA MET A 1 4.78 42.69 18.88
C MET A 1 4.52 41.19 18.96
N PHE A 2 4.67 40.45 17.87
CA PHE A 2 4.48 39.01 17.91
C PHE A 2 5.69 38.35 18.55
N ASP A 3 5.46 37.42 19.47
CA ASP A 3 6.52 36.74 20.24
C ASP A 3 7.04 35.47 19.55
N GLY A 4 7.24 35.56 18.22
CA GLY A 4 7.57 34.42 17.37
C GLY A 4 8.88 33.73 17.72
N VAL A 5 9.90 34.44 18.20
CA VAL A 5 11.16 33.86 18.63
C VAL A 5 10.99 33.03 19.90
N HIS A 6 10.13 33.48 20.82
CA HIS A 6 9.82 32.76 22.04
C HIS A 6 9.01 31.47 21.73
N ASP A 7 8.01 31.58 20.86
CA ASP A 7 7.21 30.43 20.43
C ASP A 7 8.07 29.40 19.70
N LEU A 8 8.98 29.84 18.83
CA LEU A 8 9.92 28.96 18.13
C LEU A 8 10.81 28.18 19.13
N LYS A 9 11.36 28.87 20.14
CA LYS A 9 12.18 28.23 21.19
C LYS A 9 11.38 27.24 22.03
N LYS A 10 10.07 27.47 22.22
CA LYS A 10 9.17 26.58 22.94
C LYS A 10 8.56 25.47 22.09
N GLY A 11 8.79 25.47 20.79
CA GLY A 11 8.18 24.51 19.87
C GLY A 11 6.65 24.66 19.77
N ILE A 12 6.13 25.90 19.81
CA ILE A 12 4.69 26.18 19.80
C ILE A 12 4.29 26.82 18.47
N ILE A 13 3.23 26.28 17.86
CA ILE A 13 2.56 26.86 16.69
C ILE A 13 1.31 27.60 17.18
N LYS A 14 1.27 28.88 16.90
CA LYS A 14 0.07 29.72 17.08
C LYS A 14 -0.08 30.68 15.91
N THR A 15 -1.30 31.17 15.69
CA THR A 15 -1.57 32.22 14.70
C THR A 15 -1.09 33.58 15.24
N PRO A 16 -0.55 34.46 14.37
CA PRO A 16 -0.13 35.81 14.81
C PRO A 16 -1.32 36.72 15.15
N LYS A 17 -2.46 36.51 14.51
CA LYS A 17 -3.73 37.18 14.76
C LYS A 17 -4.70 36.24 15.45
N ASP A 18 -5.92 36.69 15.71
CA ASP A 18 -7.01 35.87 16.21
C ASP A 18 -7.13 34.58 15.35
N PRO A 19 -7.12 33.39 15.96
CA PRO A 19 -7.19 32.13 15.23
C PRO A 19 -8.46 32.01 14.38
N LYS A 20 -9.60 32.49 14.88
CA LYS A 20 -10.89 32.42 14.19
C LYS A 20 -10.84 33.22 12.89
N ILE A 21 -10.36 34.44 12.94
CA ILE A 21 -10.18 35.28 11.75
C ILE A 21 -9.18 34.65 10.79
N THR A 22 -8.04 34.19 11.31
CA THR A 22 -6.95 33.60 10.51
C THR A 22 -7.39 32.37 9.72
N PHE A 23 -8.15 31.45 10.33
CA PHE A 23 -8.63 30.23 9.69
C PHE A 23 -9.89 30.47 8.85
N TYR A 24 -10.67 31.50 9.20
CA TYR A 24 -11.80 31.93 8.40
C TYR A 24 -11.36 32.53 7.05
N ASP A 25 -10.34 33.39 7.05
CA ASP A 25 -9.81 34.03 5.83
C ASP A 25 -9.22 33.03 4.84
N ASP A 26 -8.42 32.07 5.32
CA ASP A 26 -7.86 30.99 4.50
C ASP A 26 -7.86 29.66 5.27
N PRO A 27 -8.90 28.83 5.06
CA PRO A 27 -9.02 27.55 5.76
C PRO A 27 -7.88 26.56 5.51
N LEU A 28 -7.09 26.70 4.42
CA LEU A 28 -5.90 25.87 4.21
C LEU A 28 -4.86 26.06 5.32
N ARG A 29 -4.87 27.19 6.01
CA ARG A 29 -3.99 27.45 7.16
C ARG A 29 -4.20 26.45 8.28
N MET A 30 -5.39 25.83 8.42
CA MET A 30 -5.63 24.70 9.34
C MET A 30 -4.73 23.51 9.00
N MET A 31 -4.68 23.11 7.72
CA MET A 31 -3.79 22.04 7.23
C MET A 31 -2.32 22.42 7.38
N ARG A 32 -1.97 23.67 7.10
CA ARG A 32 -0.60 24.19 7.25
C ARG A 32 -0.12 24.15 8.70
N ALA A 33 -0.98 24.49 9.66
CA ALA A 33 -0.65 24.39 11.09
C ALA A 33 -0.32 22.92 11.48
N VAL A 34 -1.15 21.96 11.04
CA VAL A 34 -0.92 20.52 11.25
C VAL A 34 0.37 20.08 10.57
N ARG A 35 0.63 20.50 9.33
CA ARG A 35 1.87 20.20 8.63
C ARG A 35 3.10 20.69 9.37
N PHE A 36 3.11 21.95 9.79
CA PHE A 36 4.25 22.50 10.55
C PHE A 36 4.48 21.76 11.87
N ALA A 37 3.41 21.39 12.58
CA ALA A 37 3.53 20.57 13.76
C ALA A 37 4.21 19.22 13.47
N SER A 38 3.84 18.56 12.38
CA SER A 38 4.45 17.29 11.96
C SER A 38 5.89 17.44 11.48
N GLN A 39 6.21 18.51 10.73
CA GLN A 39 7.54 18.74 10.19
C GLN A 39 8.57 19.17 11.24
N LEU A 40 8.14 20.00 12.18
CA LEU A 40 9.00 20.61 13.20
C LEU A 40 8.97 19.86 14.54
N ASN A 41 8.07 18.89 14.68
CA ASN A 41 7.74 18.24 15.96
C ASN A 41 7.32 19.28 17.03
N PHE A 42 6.48 20.23 16.65
CA PHE A 42 5.98 21.31 17.49
C PHE A 42 4.52 21.04 17.90
N GLU A 43 4.10 21.64 19.01
CA GLU A 43 2.73 21.56 19.47
C GLU A 43 1.89 22.72 18.94
N ILE A 44 0.66 22.44 18.53
CA ILE A 44 -0.31 23.50 18.21
C ILE A 44 -0.97 23.95 19.51
N LYS A 45 -0.99 25.27 19.74
CA LYS A 45 -1.65 25.85 20.93
C LYS A 45 -3.11 25.37 21.01
N ASN A 46 -3.56 24.92 22.18
CA ASN A 46 -4.90 24.35 22.38
C ASN A 46 -6.03 25.25 21.87
N SER A 47 -5.93 26.59 22.09
CA SER A 47 -6.92 27.52 21.55
C SER A 47 -7.02 27.48 20.02
N ASN A 48 -5.92 27.24 19.30
CA ASN A 48 -5.94 27.08 17.85
C ASN A 48 -6.57 25.74 17.45
N ILE A 49 -6.32 24.65 18.22
CA ILE A 49 -6.95 23.34 17.97
C ILE A 49 -8.48 23.45 18.07
N GLU A 50 -8.99 24.11 19.11
CA GLU A 50 -10.45 24.27 19.31
C GLU A 50 -11.09 25.10 18.20
N ILE A 51 -10.42 26.14 17.72
CA ILE A 51 -10.91 26.93 16.57
C ILE A 51 -10.85 26.11 15.28
N ILE A 52 -9.79 25.30 15.05
CA ILE A 52 -9.75 24.40 13.87
C ILE A 52 -10.93 23.43 13.92
N LYS A 53 -11.26 22.86 15.10
CA LYS A 53 -12.43 21.98 15.25
C LYS A 53 -13.74 22.70 14.88
N SER A 54 -13.95 23.91 15.38
CA SER A 54 -15.17 24.68 15.11
C SER A 54 -15.30 25.11 13.64
N GLU A 55 -14.19 25.39 12.97
CA GLU A 55 -14.14 25.89 11.60
C GLU A 55 -13.82 24.80 10.56
N LYS A 56 -13.72 23.51 10.95
CA LYS A 56 -13.27 22.39 10.11
C LYS A 56 -14.03 22.26 8.79
N GLU A 57 -15.36 22.55 8.80
CA GLU A 57 -16.19 22.43 7.60
C GLU A 57 -15.79 23.39 6.48
N ARG A 58 -15.14 24.50 6.82
CA ARG A 58 -14.63 25.46 5.84
C ARG A 58 -13.53 24.91 4.94
N ILE A 59 -12.90 23.78 5.32
CA ILE A 59 -11.91 23.12 4.45
C ILE A 59 -12.52 22.66 3.12
N ASN A 60 -13.85 22.51 3.07
CA ASN A 60 -14.57 22.11 1.86
C ASN A 60 -14.52 23.17 0.72
N ILE A 61 -14.25 24.43 1.03
CA ILE A 61 -14.08 25.49 0.01
C ILE A 61 -12.70 25.45 -0.67
N ILE A 62 -11.74 24.73 -0.07
CA ILE A 62 -10.39 24.59 -0.62
C ILE A 62 -10.37 23.50 -1.68
N SER A 63 -9.66 23.77 -2.78
CA SER A 63 -9.50 22.79 -3.86
C SER A 63 -8.78 21.53 -3.35
N LYS A 64 -9.14 20.37 -3.90
CA LYS A 64 -8.57 19.09 -3.49
C LYS A 64 -7.07 18.99 -3.79
N GLU A 65 -6.62 19.70 -4.82
CA GLU A 65 -5.20 19.82 -5.19
C GLU A 65 -4.40 20.48 -4.06
N ARG A 66 -4.86 21.62 -3.53
CA ARG A 66 -4.20 22.29 -2.41
C ARG A 66 -4.22 21.43 -1.13
N ILE A 67 -5.30 20.69 -0.89
CA ILE A 67 -5.41 19.78 0.25
C ILE A 67 -4.41 18.64 0.13
N HIS A 68 -4.34 17.95 -1.03
CA HIS A 68 -3.42 16.82 -1.17
C HIS A 68 -1.94 17.24 -1.17
N GLU A 69 -1.62 18.46 -1.63
CA GLU A 69 -0.27 18.99 -1.48
C GLU A 69 0.16 19.10 -0.01
N GLU A 70 -0.73 19.60 0.86
CA GLU A 70 -0.43 19.65 2.30
C GLU A 70 -0.36 18.23 2.92
N LEU A 71 -1.24 17.30 2.50
CA LEU A 71 -1.15 15.88 2.90
C LEU A 71 0.19 15.25 2.49
N ASN A 72 0.64 15.49 1.27
CA ASN A 72 1.92 14.99 0.78
C ASN A 72 3.09 15.53 1.61
N LYS A 73 3.04 16.80 1.99
CA LYS A 73 4.06 17.41 2.86
C LYS A 73 4.01 16.84 4.29
N ILE A 74 2.83 16.48 4.80
CA ILE A 74 2.69 15.76 6.08
C ILE A 74 3.30 14.36 5.96
N LEU A 75 2.97 13.62 4.90
CA LEU A 75 3.55 12.28 4.64
C LEU A 75 5.07 12.31 4.52
N LEU A 76 5.63 13.37 3.96
CA LEU A 76 7.09 13.55 3.82
C LEU A 76 7.78 14.08 5.08
N SER A 77 7.02 14.39 6.14
CA SER A 77 7.63 14.80 7.41
C SER A 77 8.41 13.65 8.06
N PRO A 78 9.32 13.94 9.00
CA PRO A 78 10.10 12.91 9.72
C PRO A 78 9.21 11.96 10.54
N LYS A 79 8.08 12.49 11.08
CA LYS A 79 7.13 11.72 11.90
C LYS A 79 5.69 12.06 11.49
N PRO A 80 5.20 11.51 10.37
CA PRO A 80 3.88 11.85 9.82
C PRO A 80 2.71 11.46 10.75
N SER A 81 2.89 10.50 11.66
CA SER A 81 1.87 10.14 12.65
C SER A 81 1.37 11.33 13.45
N ILE A 82 2.24 12.30 13.79
CA ILE A 82 1.85 13.54 14.49
C ILE A 82 0.80 14.29 13.68
N GLY A 83 1.04 14.46 12.38
CA GLY A 83 0.12 15.15 11.48
C GLY A 83 -1.25 14.45 11.40
N PHE A 84 -1.26 13.13 11.19
CA PHE A 84 -2.51 12.38 11.10
C PHE A 84 -3.29 12.33 12.41
N ILE A 85 -2.62 12.23 13.57
CA ILE A 85 -3.27 12.35 14.89
C ILE A 85 -3.89 13.74 15.07
N LEU A 86 -3.21 14.81 14.65
CA LEU A 86 -3.74 16.16 14.73
C LEU A 86 -4.92 16.35 13.77
N LEU A 87 -4.85 15.83 12.53
CA LEU A 87 -5.97 15.84 11.60
C LEU A 87 -7.20 15.11 12.18
N MET A 88 -6.99 13.99 12.86
CA MET A 88 -8.06 13.25 13.55
C MET A 88 -8.63 14.08 14.72
N LYS A 89 -7.77 14.58 15.62
CA LYS A 89 -8.16 15.37 16.78
C LYS A 89 -8.93 16.64 16.43
N THR A 90 -8.63 17.24 15.29
CA THR A 90 -9.30 18.46 14.78
C THR A 90 -10.55 18.17 13.96
N GLY A 91 -10.83 16.90 13.65
CA GLY A 91 -11.93 16.47 12.79
C GLY A 91 -11.69 16.73 11.28
N LEU A 92 -10.54 17.28 10.89
CA LEU A 92 -10.20 17.51 9.48
C LEU A 92 -10.04 16.18 8.72
N LEU A 93 -9.54 15.14 9.38
CA LEU A 93 -9.35 13.83 8.76
C LEU A 93 -10.66 13.20 8.31
N GLU A 94 -11.73 13.39 9.07
CA GLU A 94 -13.07 12.90 8.77
C GLU A 94 -13.61 13.47 7.44
N ILE A 95 -13.28 14.72 7.14
CA ILE A 95 -13.69 15.41 5.90
C ILE A 95 -12.78 15.03 4.73
N ILE A 96 -11.47 14.93 4.98
CA ILE A 96 -10.45 14.78 3.93
C ILE A 96 -10.27 13.30 3.55
N LEU A 97 -10.13 12.41 4.55
CA LEU A 97 -9.86 10.98 4.36
C LEU A 97 -10.68 10.13 5.34
N PRO A 98 -12.03 10.13 5.20
CA PRO A 98 -12.94 9.43 6.13
C PRO A 98 -12.70 7.92 6.19
N GLU A 99 -12.11 7.34 5.15
CA GLU A 99 -11.78 5.93 5.13
C GLU A 99 -10.76 5.56 6.21
N LEU A 100 -9.82 6.47 6.50
CA LEU A 100 -8.78 6.23 7.51
C LEU A 100 -9.35 6.25 8.94
N ILE A 101 -10.33 7.11 9.21
CA ILE A 101 -11.03 7.15 10.52
C ILE A 101 -11.73 5.82 10.81
N LYS A 102 -12.25 5.13 9.79
CA LYS A 102 -12.92 3.83 9.97
C LYS A 102 -11.98 2.71 10.44
N LEU A 103 -10.68 2.95 10.44
CA LEU A 103 -9.69 2.03 11.02
C LEU A 103 -9.57 2.17 12.54
N GLU A 104 -10.05 3.27 13.13
CA GLU A 104 -10.00 3.54 14.56
C GLU A 104 -10.97 2.64 15.31
N GLY A 105 -10.56 2.28 16.52
CA GLY A 105 -11.36 1.52 17.46
C GLY A 105 -10.97 0.06 17.54
N ILE A 106 -11.35 -0.52 18.68
CA ILE A 106 -11.14 -1.93 19.03
C ILE A 106 -12.49 -2.50 19.40
N ASP A 107 -12.92 -3.54 18.64
CA ASP A 107 -14.11 -4.29 19.04
C ASP A 107 -13.69 -5.47 19.90
N GLU A 108 -14.50 -5.76 20.89
CA GLU A 108 -14.37 -6.92 21.75
C GLU A 108 -15.65 -7.78 21.69
N ILE A 109 -15.46 -9.06 21.37
CA ILE A 109 -16.52 -10.07 21.43
C ILE A 109 -15.96 -11.30 22.15
N GLU A 110 -16.66 -11.73 23.19
CA GLU A 110 -16.26 -12.93 23.99
C GLU A 110 -14.81 -12.85 24.50
N GLY A 111 -14.32 -11.67 24.91
CA GLY A 111 -12.96 -11.43 25.39
C GLY A 111 -11.89 -11.45 24.30
N LYS A 112 -12.27 -11.54 23.03
CA LYS A 112 -11.35 -11.47 21.89
C LYS A 112 -11.38 -10.09 21.26
N THR A 113 -10.23 -9.43 21.24
CA THR A 113 -10.03 -8.09 20.67
C THR A 113 -9.20 -8.18 19.39
N HIS A 114 -9.17 -7.11 18.62
CA HIS A 114 -8.20 -6.87 17.56
C HIS A 114 -7.38 -5.61 17.85
N LYS A 115 -6.27 -5.41 17.14
CA LYS A 115 -5.50 -4.16 17.24
C LYS A 115 -6.33 -2.99 16.73
N ASP A 116 -6.10 -1.81 17.29
CA ASP A 116 -6.54 -0.57 16.66
C ASP A 116 -5.76 -0.38 15.36
N ASN A 117 -6.46 -0.50 14.23
CA ASN A 117 -5.81 -0.48 12.94
C ASN A 117 -5.38 0.94 12.51
N PHE A 118 -5.99 2.00 13.06
CA PHE A 118 -5.56 3.38 12.81
C PHE A 118 -4.18 3.64 13.39
N TYR A 119 -3.99 3.40 14.68
CA TYR A 119 -2.70 3.61 15.34
C TYR A 119 -1.63 2.63 14.84
N HIS A 120 -2.02 1.40 14.49
CA HIS A 120 -1.14 0.47 13.81
C HIS A 120 -0.64 1.04 12.47
N THR A 121 -1.54 1.52 11.61
CA THR A 121 -1.19 2.13 10.31
C THR A 121 -0.25 3.33 10.49
N LEU A 122 -0.46 4.16 11.49
CA LEU A 122 0.43 5.29 11.77
C LEU A 122 1.82 4.84 12.24
N GLN A 123 1.91 3.75 13.01
CA GLN A 123 3.19 3.18 13.41
C GLN A 123 3.94 2.59 12.22
N VAL A 124 3.26 1.88 11.31
CA VAL A 124 3.83 1.40 10.05
C VAL A 124 4.35 2.56 9.21
N LEU A 125 3.57 3.65 9.11
CA LEU A 125 3.96 4.86 8.40
C LEU A 125 5.23 5.51 9.01
N ASP A 126 5.33 5.61 10.32
CA ASP A 126 6.54 6.13 10.97
C ASP A 126 7.75 5.19 10.80
N ASN A 127 7.53 3.87 10.82
CA ASN A 127 8.59 2.89 10.61
C ASN A 127 9.16 2.99 9.19
N ILE A 128 8.31 3.10 8.18
CA ILE A 128 8.77 3.16 6.78
C ILE A 128 9.54 4.45 6.49
N CYS A 129 9.22 5.55 7.20
CA CYS A 129 9.92 6.83 7.03
C CYS A 129 11.41 6.77 7.38
N LYS A 130 11.84 5.79 8.17
CA LYS A 130 13.25 5.56 8.51
C LYS A 130 14.05 5.00 7.33
N ASN A 131 13.37 4.36 6.38
CA ASN A 131 14.00 3.58 5.31
C ASN A 131 13.82 4.21 3.93
N THR A 132 12.85 5.13 3.76
CA THR A 132 12.57 5.72 2.44
C THR A 132 11.99 7.12 2.49
N ASN A 133 12.36 7.92 1.48
CA ASN A 133 11.73 9.21 1.17
C ASN A 133 10.76 9.12 -0.02
N ASN A 134 10.46 7.91 -0.52
CA ASN A 134 9.50 7.71 -1.59
C ASN A 134 8.07 8.04 -1.08
N LEU A 135 7.52 9.17 -1.54
CA LEU A 135 6.18 9.62 -1.18
C LEU A 135 5.11 8.53 -1.46
N TRP A 136 5.24 7.83 -2.58
CA TRP A 136 4.22 6.87 -2.99
C TRP A 136 4.27 5.59 -2.15
N LEU A 137 5.44 5.19 -1.67
CA LEU A 137 5.57 4.10 -0.71
C LEU A 137 5.01 4.49 0.66
N ARG A 138 5.12 5.76 1.07
CA ARG A 138 4.45 6.27 2.28
C ARG A 138 2.92 6.31 2.12
N TRP A 139 2.41 6.60 0.91
CA TRP A 139 0.99 6.43 0.60
C TRP A 139 0.56 4.96 0.67
N VAL A 140 1.39 4.01 0.20
CA VAL A 140 1.11 2.57 0.38
C VAL A 140 1.00 2.23 1.86
N ALA A 141 1.97 2.65 2.69
CA ALA A 141 1.96 2.42 4.13
C ALA A 141 0.71 2.98 4.82
N LEU A 142 0.24 4.18 4.40
CA LEU A 142 -1.00 4.77 4.91
C LEU A 142 -2.26 4.01 4.50
N LEU A 143 -2.26 3.35 3.34
CA LEU A 143 -3.45 2.75 2.74
C LEU A 143 -3.46 1.22 2.73
N HIS A 144 -2.37 0.53 3.19
CA HIS A 144 -2.26 -0.92 3.08
C HIS A 144 -3.41 -1.66 3.77
N ASP A 145 -3.88 -1.14 4.89
CA ASP A 145 -4.94 -1.73 5.72
C ASP A 145 -6.33 -1.11 5.51
N ILE A 146 -6.48 -0.18 4.55
CA ILE A 146 -7.70 0.62 4.38
C ILE A 146 -8.95 -0.23 4.04
N GLY A 147 -8.77 -1.46 3.62
CA GLY A 147 -9.84 -2.42 3.33
C GLY A 147 -10.36 -3.16 4.55
N LYS A 148 -9.64 -3.18 5.68
CA LYS A 148 -9.99 -3.96 6.88
C LYS A 148 -11.40 -3.69 7.42
N PRO A 149 -11.88 -2.45 7.53
CA PRO A 149 -13.23 -2.20 8.04
C PRO A 149 -14.34 -2.86 7.22
N LYS A 150 -14.14 -3.03 5.91
CA LYS A 150 -15.13 -3.65 5.02
C LYS A 150 -15.08 -5.18 5.00
N THR A 151 -13.97 -5.75 5.44
CA THR A 151 -13.75 -7.22 5.41
C THR A 151 -13.74 -7.83 6.81
N LYS A 152 -13.94 -7.01 7.83
CA LYS A 152 -13.98 -7.40 9.23
C LYS A 152 -15.06 -8.45 9.49
N ARG A 153 -14.66 -9.58 10.06
CA ARG A 153 -15.52 -10.70 10.41
C ARG A 153 -15.10 -11.26 11.76
N TYR A 154 -16.07 -11.68 12.55
CA TYR A 154 -15.83 -12.41 13.79
C TYR A 154 -16.21 -13.88 13.63
N ASN A 155 -15.36 -14.76 14.15
CA ASN A 155 -15.63 -16.19 14.24
C ASN A 155 -15.36 -16.67 15.68
N LYS A 156 -16.30 -17.38 16.29
CA LYS A 156 -16.18 -17.83 17.69
C LYS A 156 -14.91 -18.62 17.97
N LYS A 157 -14.47 -19.49 17.04
CA LYS A 157 -13.25 -20.31 17.20
C LYS A 157 -11.97 -19.52 16.94
N LYS A 158 -11.91 -18.75 15.84
CA LYS A 158 -10.69 -18.10 15.35
C LYS A 158 -10.55 -16.61 15.79
N GLY A 159 -11.61 -15.99 16.31
CA GLY A 159 -11.63 -14.57 16.62
C GLY A 159 -11.84 -13.70 15.39
N TRP A 160 -11.25 -12.50 15.41
CA TRP A 160 -11.35 -11.53 14.32
C TRP A 160 -10.51 -11.92 13.10
N SER A 161 -11.05 -11.65 11.92
CA SER A 161 -10.37 -11.86 10.64
C SER A 161 -10.71 -10.75 9.65
N PHE A 162 -9.81 -10.51 8.68
CA PHE A 162 -9.91 -9.42 7.69
C PHE A 162 -9.56 -9.93 6.28
N HIS A 163 -9.93 -11.17 5.96
CA HIS A 163 -9.58 -11.81 4.69
C HIS A 163 -9.98 -10.98 3.47
N GLY A 164 -9.05 -10.81 2.54
CA GLY A 164 -9.24 -10.08 1.30
C GLY A 164 -9.26 -8.56 1.46
N HIS A 165 -8.79 -8.02 2.61
CA HIS A 165 -8.71 -6.58 2.81
C HIS A 165 -7.77 -5.91 1.81
N GLU A 166 -6.73 -6.58 1.35
CA GLU A 166 -5.78 -6.11 0.36
C GLU A 166 -6.46 -5.83 -0.98
N TYR A 167 -7.30 -6.75 -1.44
CA TYR A 167 -8.06 -6.62 -2.67
C TYR A 167 -9.09 -5.47 -2.57
N VAL A 168 -9.83 -5.42 -1.46
CA VAL A 168 -10.78 -4.34 -1.21
C VAL A 168 -10.06 -3.01 -1.09
N GLY A 169 -8.94 -2.97 -0.37
CA GLY A 169 -8.07 -1.80 -0.20
C GLY A 169 -7.56 -1.28 -1.55
N SER A 170 -7.01 -2.14 -2.38
CA SER A 170 -6.53 -1.79 -3.73
C SER A 170 -7.62 -1.12 -4.59
N LYS A 171 -8.87 -1.58 -4.52
CA LYS A 171 -10.01 -0.93 -5.19
C LYS A 171 -10.38 0.43 -4.55
N MET A 172 -10.22 0.57 -3.24
CA MET A 172 -10.48 1.83 -2.54
C MET A 172 -9.43 2.89 -2.90
N VAL A 173 -8.17 2.52 -3.14
CA VAL A 173 -7.09 3.44 -3.55
C VAL A 173 -7.51 4.28 -4.76
N PHE A 174 -8.08 3.68 -5.81
CA PHE A 174 -8.54 4.43 -6.98
C PHE A 174 -9.57 5.51 -6.61
N LYS A 175 -10.54 5.18 -5.77
CA LYS A 175 -11.59 6.13 -5.34
C LYS A 175 -11.01 7.28 -4.52
N ILE A 176 -10.05 6.99 -3.64
CA ILE A 176 -9.34 7.98 -2.81
C ILE A 176 -8.51 8.91 -3.70
N PHE A 177 -7.71 8.37 -4.62
CA PHE A 177 -6.88 9.15 -5.54
C PHE A 177 -7.73 10.07 -6.41
N LYS A 178 -8.82 9.55 -7.00
CA LYS A 178 -9.75 10.36 -7.81
C LYS A 178 -10.37 11.49 -7.00
N ARG A 179 -10.85 11.22 -5.77
CA ARG A 179 -11.49 12.20 -4.90
C ARG A 179 -10.52 13.29 -4.43
N LEU A 180 -9.29 12.92 -4.09
CA LEU A 180 -8.25 13.84 -3.65
C LEU A 180 -7.49 14.50 -4.82
N LYS A 181 -7.84 14.20 -6.07
CA LYS A 181 -7.13 14.69 -7.26
C LYS A 181 -5.64 14.35 -7.25
N LEU A 182 -5.28 13.20 -6.70
CA LEU A 182 -3.95 12.62 -6.82
C LEU A 182 -3.72 12.09 -8.25
N PRO A 183 -2.47 11.92 -8.70
CA PRO A 183 -2.16 11.45 -10.05
C PRO A 183 -2.77 10.08 -10.36
N LEU A 184 -3.51 9.97 -11.49
CA LEU A 184 -4.13 8.74 -11.97
C LEU A 184 -3.29 8.04 -13.07
N ASN A 185 -1.98 8.01 -12.89
CA ASN A 185 -1.00 7.40 -13.79
C ASN A 185 -0.29 6.22 -13.10
N TYR A 186 0.91 5.86 -13.56
CA TYR A 186 1.73 4.79 -12.98
C TYR A 186 1.87 4.86 -11.45
N LYS A 187 1.75 6.04 -10.83
CA LYS A 187 1.79 6.22 -9.37
C LYS A 187 0.57 5.58 -8.69
N LEU A 188 -0.60 5.72 -9.31
CA LEU A 188 -1.81 5.02 -8.85
C LEU A 188 -1.63 3.50 -8.96
N ASP A 189 -1.11 3.03 -10.09
CA ASP A 189 -0.92 1.59 -10.33
C ASP A 189 0.10 1.00 -9.36
N TYR A 190 1.19 1.73 -9.08
CA TYR A 190 2.16 1.40 -8.05
C TYR A 190 1.51 1.24 -6.67
N VAL A 191 0.75 2.24 -6.20
CA VAL A 191 0.11 2.17 -4.87
C VAL A 191 -0.94 1.05 -4.81
N LYS A 192 -1.76 0.88 -5.85
CA LYS A 192 -2.74 -0.22 -5.93
C LYS A 192 -2.08 -1.58 -5.90
N LYS A 193 -0.99 -1.77 -6.64
CA LYS A 193 -0.24 -3.02 -6.70
C LYS A 193 0.34 -3.37 -5.34
N LEU A 194 1.04 -2.45 -4.69
CA LEU A 194 1.67 -2.73 -3.41
C LEU A 194 0.66 -2.92 -2.27
N VAL A 195 -0.47 -2.20 -2.27
CA VAL A 195 -1.57 -2.47 -1.34
C VAL A 195 -2.16 -3.87 -1.56
N LEU A 196 -2.31 -4.30 -2.82
CA LEU A 196 -2.81 -5.64 -3.14
C LEU A 196 -1.86 -6.76 -2.68
N LEU A 197 -0.56 -6.51 -2.72
CA LEU A 197 0.47 -7.50 -2.42
C LEU A 197 0.95 -7.45 -0.95
N SER A 198 0.51 -6.49 -0.15
CA SER A 198 1.07 -6.14 1.16
C SER A 198 1.16 -7.32 2.15
N SER A 199 0.23 -8.28 2.11
CA SER A 199 0.26 -9.43 3.02
C SER A 199 1.08 -10.64 2.51
N ARG A 200 1.43 -10.68 1.22
CA ARG A 200 2.07 -11.86 0.62
C ARG A 200 3.44 -12.19 1.22
N PRO A 201 4.40 -11.24 1.35
CA PRO A 201 5.68 -11.54 2.01
C PRO A 201 5.53 -11.98 3.46
N VAL A 202 4.51 -11.45 4.18
CA VAL A 202 4.23 -11.84 5.58
C VAL A 202 3.84 -13.32 5.64
N ILE A 203 2.95 -13.77 4.74
CA ILE A 203 2.54 -15.17 4.66
C ILE A 203 3.75 -16.06 4.35
N LEU A 204 4.60 -15.68 3.39
CA LEU A 204 5.81 -16.41 3.05
C LEU A 204 6.80 -16.49 4.20
N SER A 205 6.93 -15.45 5.00
CA SER A 205 7.83 -15.42 6.15
C SER A 205 7.39 -16.34 7.31
N SER A 206 6.14 -16.78 7.32
CA SER A 206 5.55 -17.61 8.38
C SER A 206 5.34 -19.07 7.99
N SER A 207 5.56 -19.46 6.73
CA SER A 207 5.35 -20.79 6.17
C SER A 207 6.63 -21.34 5.54
N GLU A 208 6.59 -22.59 5.08
CA GLU A 208 7.65 -23.15 4.26
C GLU A 208 7.72 -22.41 2.92
N ILE A 209 8.89 -21.84 2.61
CA ILE A 209 9.06 -20.97 1.44
C ILE A 209 9.39 -21.84 0.21
N THR A 210 8.41 -22.02 -0.67
CA THR A 210 8.61 -22.70 -1.95
C THR A 210 9.11 -21.74 -3.04
N ASP A 211 9.91 -22.28 -3.98
CA ASP A 211 10.41 -21.48 -5.12
C ASP A 211 9.26 -20.96 -5.98
N SER A 212 8.19 -21.74 -6.17
CA SER A 212 7.01 -21.28 -6.93
C SER A 212 6.31 -20.08 -6.29
N ALA A 213 6.21 -20.06 -4.96
CA ALA A 213 5.63 -18.92 -4.25
C ALA A 213 6.50 -17.66 -4.40
N ILE A 214 7.82 -17.81 -4.37
CA ILE A 214 8.78 -16.71 -4.61
C ILE A 214 8.71 -16.24 -6.06
N ARG A 215 8.69 -17.15 -7.06
CA ARG A 215 8.53 -16.75 -8.48
C ARG A 215 7.28 -15.93 -8.71
N ARG A 216 6.16 -16.35 -8.13
CA ARG A 216 4.89 -15.60 -8.20
C ARG A 216 5.00 -14.22 -7.55
N LEU A 217 5.66 -14.13 -6.39
CA LEU A 217 5.87 -12.85 -5.72
C LEU A 217 6.72 -11.91 -6.56
N ILE A 218 7.86 -12.39 -7.11
CA ILE A 218 8.74 -11.60 -7.98
C ILE A 218 7.99 -11.15 -9.24
N PHE A 219 7.26 -12.07 -9.88
CA PHE A 219 6.49 -11.76 -11.09
C PHE A 219 5.43 -10.68 -10.85
N ASP A 220 4.63 -10.82 -9.77
CA ASP A 220 3.54 -9.90 -9.48
C ASP A 220 4.03 -8.52 -9.00
N ALA A 221 5.11 -8.48 -8.23
CA ALA A 221 5.70 -7.23 -7.76
C ALA A 221 6.55 -6.53 -8.83
N GLY A 222 7.23 -7.31 -9.70
CA GLY A 222 8.14 -6.78 -10.70
C GLY A 222 9.24 -5.93 -10.07
N ASP A 223 9.49 -4.74 -10.64
CA ASP A 223 10.53 -3.82 -10.16
C ASP A 223 10.26 -3.23 -8.76
N ASP A 224 9.03 -3.36 -8.25
CA ASP A 224 8.65 -2.83 -6.95
C ASP A 224 8.81 -3.84 -5.80
N ILE A 225 9.51 -4.97 -6.02
CA ILE A 225 9.69 -6.04 -5.03
C ILE A 225 10.41 -5.54 -3.77
N ASP A 226 11.42 -4.69 -3.90
CA ASP A 226 12.18 -4.16 -2.78
C ASP A 226 11.36 -3.19 -1.93
N ASP A 227 10.53 -2.37 -2.57
CA ASP A 227 9.59 -1.47 -1.90
C ASP A 227 8.50 -2.27 -1.17
N LEU A 228 8.02 -3.38 -1.76
CA LEU A 228 7.08 -4.29 -1.11
C LEU A 228 7.68 -4.93 0.15
N MET A 229 8.91 -5.41 0.08
CA MET A 229 9.61 -5.97 1.23
C MET A 229 9.83 -4.93 2.32
N THR A 230 10.19 -3.70 1.96
CA THR A 230 10.37 -2.57 2.89
C THR A 230 9.07 -2.23 3.61
N LEU A 231 7.92 -2.26 2.90
CA LEU A 231 6.60 -2.09 3.51
C LEU A 231 6.32 -3.18 4.55
N CYS A 232 6.54 -4.46 4.19
CA CYS A 232 6.24 -5.59 5.07
C CYS A 232 7.13 -5.63 6.31
N GLU A 233 8.39 -5.22 6.19
CA GLU A 233 9.29 -5.05 7.33
C GLU A 233 8.82 -3.93 8.26
N ALA A 234 8.33 -2.81 7.70
CA ALA A 234 7.77 -1.69 8.46
C ALA A 234 6.47 -2.05 9.19
N ASP A 235 5.70 -3.03 8.65
CA ASP A 235 4.45 -3.53 9.24
C ASP A 235 4.65 -4.35 10.54
N ILE A 236 5.90 -4.72 10.85
CA ILE A 236 6.23 -5.36 12.12
C ILE A 236 6.13 -4.32 13.24
N THR A 237 5.02 -4.34 13.98
CA THR A 237 4.71 -3.37 15.05
C THR A 237 4.60 -4.03 16.43
N THR A 238 5.20 -5.20 16.62
CA THR A 238 5.20 -5.90 17.90
C THR A 238 6.06 -5.17 18.92
N LYS A 239 5.59 -5.09 20.18
CA LYS A 239 6.38 -4.56 21.30
C LYS A 239 7.35 -5.58 21.90
N ASN A 240 7.28 -6.85 21.45
CA ASN A 240 8.15 -7.91 21.94
C ASN A 240 9.41 -7.97 21.06
N ALA A 241 10.55 -7.51 21.60
CA ALA A 241 11.82 -7.46 20.89
C ALA A 241 12.31 -8.83 20.37
N LYS A 242 11.99 -9.94 21.05
CA LYS A 242 12.33 -11.28 20.57
C LYS A 242 11.52 -11.66 19.34
N LEU A 243 10.21 -11.33 19.32
CA LEU A 243 9.36 -11.58 18.16
C LEU A 243 9.72 -10.65 17.00
N GLU A 244 10.01 -9.39 17.25
CA GLU A 244 10.47 -8.45 16.24
C GLU A 244 11.74 -8.97 15.55
N LYS A 245 12.77 -9.35 16.32
CA LYS A 245 14.00 -9.94 15.79
C LYS A 245 13.73 -11.21 14.98
N LYS A 246 12.83 -12.09 15.46
CA LYS A 246 12.42 -13.30 14.74
C LYS A 246 11.80 -12.97 13.39
N TYR A 247 10.83 -12.04 13.34
CA TYR A 247 10.17 -11.66 12.09
C TYR A 247 11.12 -10.98 11.10
N LEU A 248 11.96 -10.05 11.58
CA LEU A 248 13.00 -9.43 10.73
C LEU A 248 13.98 -10.47 10.16
N ASN A 249 14.33 -11.48 10.95
CA ASN A 249 15.19 -12.56 10.45
C ASN A 249 14.49 -13.41 9.39
N ASN A 250 13.19 -13.69 9.57
CA ASN A 250 12.40 -14.38 8.55
C ASN A 250 12.36 -13.58 7.24
N PHE A 251 12.18 -12.26 7.29
CA PHE A 251 12.23 -11.42 6.09
C PHE A 251 13.60 -11.41 5.41
N LYS A 252 14.71 -11.50 6.16
CA LYS A 252 16.03 -11.69 5.56
C LYS A 252 16.10 -12.97 4.74
N VAL A 253 15.61 -14.08 5.29
CA VAL A 253 15.53 -15.36 4.54
C VAL A 253 14.69 -15.23 3.29
N VAL A 254 13.54 -14.52 3.34
CA VAL A 254 12.71 -14.25 2.16
C VAL A 254 13.50 -13.44 1.12
N ARG A 255 14.22 -12.38 1.52
CA ARG A 255 15.05 -11.56 0.62
C ARG A 255 16.17 -12.36 -0.05
N GLU A 256 16.88 -13.20 0.71
CA GLU A 256 17.90 -14.10 0.17
C GLU A 256 17.28 -15.04 -0.87
N LYS A 257 16.15 -15.64 -0.54
CA LYS A 257 15.45 -16.54 -1.46
C LYS A 257 14.94 -15.83 -2.72
N ILE A 258 14.45 -14.58 -2.60
CA ILE A 258 14.09 -13.75 -3.75
C ILE A 258 15.29 -13.56 -4.67
N LYS A 259 16.46 -13.21 -4.11
CA LYS A 259 17.67 -13.00 -4.86
C LYS A 259 18.14 -14.27 -5.58
N ASP A 260 18.18 -15.41 -4.88
CA ASP A 260 18.57 -16.70 -5.46
C ASP A 260 17.66 -17.10 -6.64
N VAL A 261 16.32 -17.01 -6.44
CA VAL A 261 15.36 -17.37 -7.48
C VAL A 261 15.45 -16.40 -8.67
N GLU A 262 15.65 -15.11 -8.41
CA GLU A 262 15.78 -14.12 -9.46
C GLU A 262 17.06 -14.30 -10.30
N GLU A 263 18.19 -14.56 -9.67
CA GLU A 263 19.46 -14.81 -10.36
C GLU A 263 19.39 -16.10 -11.23
N ARG A 264 18.76 -17.15 -10.69
CA ARG A 264 18.62 -18.44 -11.36
C ARG A 264 17.59 -18.43 -12.49
N ASP A 265 16.40 -17.91 -12.22
CA ASP A 265 15.23 -18.13 -13.06
C ASP A 265 14.85 -16.89 -13.91
N LYS A 266 15.44 -15.72 -13.63
CA LYS A 266 15.25 -14.43 -14.35
C LYS A 266 13.76 -14.08 -14.53
N ILE A 267 12.97 -14.25 -13.46
CA ILE A 267 11.51 -14.16 -13.48
C ILE A 267 10.99 -12.71 -13.44
N ARG A 268 11.81 -11.75 -12.98
CA ARG A 268 11.37 -10.35 -12.90
C ARG A 268 10.95 -9.85 -14.30
N ASN A 269 9.69 -9.40 -14.43
CA ASN A 269 9.14 -8.87 -15.67
C ASN A 269 9.23 -9.83 -16.90
N PHE A 270 9.39 -11.15 -16.66
CA PHE A 270 9.48 -12.08 -17.77
C PHE A 270 8.21 -12.08 -18.63
N GLN A 271 8.38 -12.32 -19.90
CA GLN A 271 7.29 -12.62 -20.82
C GLN A 271 7.41 -14.10 -21.23
N PRO A 272 6.29 -14.84 -21.31
CA PRO A 272 6.34 -16.20 -21.87
C PRO A 272 7.04 -16.18 -23.21
N PRO A 273 7.98 -17.12 -23.47
CA PRO A 273 8.87 -17.07 -24.64
C PRO A 273 8.13 -17.34 -25.97
N ILE A 274 6.83 -17.65 -25.91
CA ILE A 274 5.97 -17.86 -27.07
C ILE A 274 5.03 -16.68 -27.24
N SER A 275 5.13 -16.01 -28.41
CA SER A 275 4.24 -14.88 -28.72
C SER A 275 2.87 -15.38 -29.22
N GLY A 276 1.84 -14.52 -29.03
CA GLY A 276 0.51 -14.82 -29.57
C GLY A 276 0.53 -15.00 -31.12
N LYS A 277 1.41 -14.27 -31.83
CA LYS A 277 1.60 -14.43 -33.29
C LYS A 277 2.11 -15.83 -33.62
N TYR A 278 3.11 -16.32 -32.89
CA TYR A 278 3.63 -17.68 -33.09
C TYR A 278 2.54 -18.74 -32.90
N ILE A 279 1.68 -18.60 -31.91
CA ILE A 279 0.55 -19.50 -31.63
C ILE A 279 -0.44 -19.47 -32.81
N MET A 280 -0.78 -18.26 -33.29
CA MET A 280 -1.68 -18.08 -34.44
C MET A 280 -1.10 -18.75 -35.70
N ASP A 281 0.17 -18.50 -35.98
CA ASP A 281 0.84 -19.05 -37.20
C ASP A 281 0.95 -20.59 -37.13
N TYR A 282 1.22 -21.14 -35.92
CA TYR A 282 1.37 -22.60 -35.74
C TYR A 282 0.05 -23.36 -35.88
N PHE A 283 -1.06 -22.83 -35.36
CA PHE A 283 -2.37 -23.47 -35.41
C PHE A 283 -3.25 -22.96 -36.59
N GLY A 284 -2.80 -22.00 -37.39
CA GLY A 284 -3.59 -21.43 -38.49
C GLY A 284 -4.85 -20.68 -38.02
N ILE A 285 -4.83 -20.08 -36.81
CA ILE A 285 -6.00 -19.45 -36.19
C ILE A 285 -5.91 -17.92 -36.18
N LYS A 286 -7.06 -17.26 -36.16
CA LYS A 286 -7.17 -15.81 -35.94
C LYS A 286 -7.13 -15.50 -34.41
N PRO A 287 -6.95 -14.22 -34.01
CA PRO A 287 -7.04 -13.84 -32.62
C PRO A 287 -8.31 -14.38 -31.96
N CYS A 288 -8.13 -15.20 -30.90
CA CYS A 288 -9.22 -15.89 -30.20
C CYS A 288 -8.85 -16.12 -28.74
N LYS A 289 -9.80 -16.63 -27.96
CA LYS A 289 -9.65 -16.88 -26.51
C LYS A 289 -8.59 -17.95 -26.20
N GLU A 290 -8.46 -18.94 -27.07
CA GLU A 290 -7.55 -20.08 -26.94
C GLU A 290 -6.09 -19.62 -26.84
N ILE A 291 -5.71 -18.57 -27.58
CA ILE A 291 -4.36 -17.98 -27.53
C ILE A 291 -4.07 -17.47 -26.11
N GLY A 292 -5.05 -16.80 -25.49
CA GLY A 292 -4.93 -16.33 -24.12
C GLY A 292 -4.77 -17.48 -23.11
N LEU A 293 -5.55 -18.55 -23.28
CA LEU A 293 -5.49 -19.76 -22.45
C LEU A 293 -4.13 -20.47 -22.55
N ILE A 294 -3.61 -20.63 -23.76
CA ILE A 294 -2.28 -21.24 -24.00
C ILE A 294 -1.19 -20.39 -23.32
N LYS A 295 -1.18 -19.07 -23.54
CA LYS A 295 -0.20 -18.17 -22.93
C LYS A 295 -0.27 -18.21 -21.40
N GLU A 296 -1.47 -18.20 -20.84
CA GLU A 296 -1.66 -18.27 -19.40
C GLU A 296 -1.16 -19.61 -18.84
N ARG A 297 -1.43 -20.72 -19.52
CA ARG A 297 -0.95 -22.03 -19.09
C ARG A 297 0.58 -22.15 -19.11
N ILE A 298 1.23 -21.60 -20.15
CA ILE A 298 2.70 -21.55 -20.23
C ILE A 298 3.26 -20.70 -19.06
N LYS A 299 2.69 -19.53 -18.83
CA LYS A 299 3.08 -18.66 -17.71
C LYS A 299 2.97 -19.39 -16.36
N GLU A 300 1.83 -20.02 -16.10
CA GLU A 300 1.60 -20.76 -14.87
C GLU A 300 2.59 -21.92 -14.68
N ALA A 301 2.90 -22.66 -15.73
CA ALA A 301 3.88 -23.74 -15.69
C ALA A 301 5.29 -23.25 -15.37
N ILE A 302 5.69 -22.10 -15.91
CA ILE A 302 7.00 -21.46 -15.60
C ILE A 302 7.01 -20.99 -14.15
N LEU A 303 5.95 -20.35 -13.66
CA LEU A 303 5.88 -19.86 -12.29
C LEU A 303 5.84 -21.01 -11.26
N ASN A 304 5.22 -22.14 -11.61
CA ASN A 304 5.26 -23.36 -10.79
C ASN A 304 6.65 -24.03 -10.78
N GLY A 305 7.42 -23.84 -11.88
CA GLY A 305 8.67 -24.56 -12.12
C GLY A 305 8.47 -25.93 -12.79
N ASP A 306 7.31 -26.14 -13.40
CA ASP A 306 7.02 -27.34 -14.20
C ASP A 306 7.86 -27.36 -15.48
N ILE A 307 8.13 -26.16 -16.02
CA ILE A 307 9.04 -25.91 -17.15
C ILE A 307 9.94 -24.68 -16.86
N ASN A 308 11.09 -24.65 -17.49
CA ASN A 308 11.93 -23.46 -17.47
C ASN A 308 11.37 -22.35 -18.38
N ASN A 309 11.85 -21.12 -18.20
CA ASN A 309 11.56 -20.02 -19.12
C ASN A 309 12.38 -20.19 -20.42
N ASP A 310 12.08 -21.24 -21.15
CA ASP A 310 12.77 -21.72 -22.34
C ASP A 310 11.80 -21.91 -23.50
N VAL A 311 12.27 -21.57 -24.73
CA VAL A 311 11.44 -21.61 -25.94
C VAL A 311 11.02 -23.04 -26.32
N ILE A 312 11.90 -24.04 -26.10
CA ILE A 312 11.65 -25.42 -26.52
C ILE A 312 10.55 -26.02 -25.64
N GLN A 313 10.74 -25.97 -24.31
CA GLN A 313 9.76 -26.49 -23.35
C GLN A 313 8.41 -25.76 -23.46
N ALA A 314 8.43 -24.44 -23.68
CA ALA A 314 7.21 -23.69 -23.88
C ALA A 314 6.46 -24.03 -25.17
N LYS A 315 7.19 -24.39 -26.28
CA LYS A 315 6.58 -24.92 -27.51
C LYS A 315 5.93 -26.27 -27.29
N GLU A 316 6.60 -27.18 -26.61
CA GLU A 316 6.06 -28.50 -26.32
C GLU A 316 4.76 -28.38 -25.49
N LEU A 317 4.77 -27.55 -24.45
CA LEU A 317 3.57 -27.29 -23.66
C LEU A 317 2.48 -26.59 -24.49
N MET A 318 2.84 -25.64 -25.36
CA MET A 318 1.89 -24.99 -26.29
C MET A 318 1.16 -26.01 -27.16
N MET A 319 1.89 -27.01 -27.72
CA MET A 319 1.29 -28.07 -28.55
C MET A 319 0.31 -28.92 -27.73
N ILE A 320 0.74 -29.41 -26.59
CA ILE A 320 -0.11 -30.23 -25.68
C ILE A 320 -1.40 -29.48 -25.28
N VAL A 321 -1.27 -28.21 -24.86
CA VAL A 321 -2.42 -27.41 -24.46
C VAL A 321 -3.31 -27.09 -25.63
N GLY A 322 -2.75 -26.77 -26.80
CA GLY A 322 -3.50 -26.49 -28.01
C GLY A 322 -4.31 -27.69 -28.52
N GLU A 323 -3.71 -28.88 -28.53
CA GLU A 323 -4.41 -30.12 -28.84
C GLU A 323 -5.55 -30.41 -27.83
N GLY A 324 -5.31 -30.22 -26.56
CA GLY A 324 -6.34 -30.32 -25.52
C GLY A 324 -7.51 -29.33 -25.68
N LEU A 325 -7.28 -28.22 -26.35
CA LEU A 325 -8.31 -27.23 -26.75
C LEU A 325 -8.96 -27.53 -28.10
N GLY A 326 -8.61 -28.65 -28.76
CA GLY A 326 -9.13 -29.07 -30.08
C GLY A 326 -8.45 -28.38 -31.26
N LEU A 327 -7.33 -27.69 -31.06
CA LEU A 327 -6.57 -27.07 -32.12
C LEU A 327 -5.67 -28.12 -32.79
N LYS A 328 -5.51 -28.02 -34.11
CA LYS A 328 -4.60 -28.88 -34.87
C LYS A 328 -3.50 -28.04 -35.50
N LYS A 329 -2.30 -28.61 -35.63
CA LYS A 329 -1.20 -27.97 -36.34
C LYS A 329 -1.66 -27.61 -37.76
N TYR A 330 -1.40 -26.37 -38.14
CA TYR A 330 -1.70 -25.92 -39.50
C TYR A 330 -0.64 -26.50 -40.48
N GLU A 331 -1.06 -27.39 -41.33
CA GLU A 331 -0.25 -27.88 -42.43
C GLU A 331 -0.46 -26.96 -43.63
N LYS A 332 0.63 -26.26 -44.03
CA LYS A 332 0.61 -25.42 -45.24
C LYS A 332 0.55 -26.28 -46.49
#